data_5c4137917e284700a5b7452dba2de066
#
_entry.id   5c4137917e284700a5b7452dba2de066
#
_cell.length_a   1.000
_cell.length_b   1.000
_cell.length_c   1.000
_cell.angle_alpha   90.00
_cell.angle_beta   90.00
_cell.angle_gamma   90.00
#
_symmetry.space_group_name_H-M   'P 1'
#
loop_
_entity.id
_entity.type
_entity.pdbx_description
1 polymer ?
#
loop_
_entity_poly.entity_id
_entity_poly.type
_entity_poly.pdbx_seq_one_letter_code
_entity_poly.pdbx_strand_id
1 'polypeptide(L)'
;MDITLLPERLIKIREARGLNKAEAARLLGLSKMGYLRYETAVRTPSYQMLVFMAQKLGTSPEYLAGLTDDPSPSEVLVSRNFEPELFEIVIDCMGQNRDAKDRLLAYYRKFKEYGI
;
A
#
# COMPACT_ATOMS: atom_id res chain seq x y z
N MET A 1 18.84 -5.94 -9.82
CA MET A 1 17.55 -6.45 -10.33
C MET A 1 16.57 -5.28 -10.38
N ASP A 2 16.08 -4.97 -11.56
CA ASP A 2 15.19 -3.83 -11.72
C ASP A 2 13.74 -4.25 -11.44
N ILE A 3 13.15 -3.63 -10.44
CA ILE A 3 11.73 -3.82 -10.15
C ILE A 3 10.96 -2.82 -11.00
N THR A 4 10.25 -3.32 -12.00
CA THR A 4 9.51 -2.47 -12.92
C THR A 4 8.04 -2.86 -12.94
N LEU A 5 7.19 -1.86 -13.17
CA LEU A 5 5.75 -2.07 -13.25
C LEU A 5 5.38 -3.01 -14.39
N LEU A 6 4.51 -3.98 -14.09
CA LEU A 6 3.75 -4.69 -15.11
C LEU A 6 2.42 -3.96 -15.27
N PRO A 7 2.14 -3.36 -16.43
CA PRO A 7 0.92 -2.56 -16.61
C PRO A 7 -0.37 -3.31 -16.27
N GLU A 8 -0.44 -4.59 -16.56
CA GLU A 8 -1.60 -5.42 -16.24
C GLU A 8 -1.86 -5.53 -14.74
N ARG A 9 -0.82 -5.44 -13.91
CA ARG A 9 -0.97 -5.44 -12.45
C ARG A 9 -1.57 -4.12 -11.94
N LEU A 10 -1.20 -3.03 -12.57
CA LEU A 10 -1.78 -1.72 -12.25
C LEU A 10 -3.28 -1.71 -12.58
N ILE A 11 -3.65 -2.23 -13.76
CA ILE A 11 -5.04 -2.34 -14.15
C ILE A 11 -5.81 -3.22 -13.18
N LYS A 12 -5.23 -4.36 -12.84
CA LYS A 12 -5.88 -5.35 -11.97
C LYS A 12 -6.15 -4.79 -10.57
N ILE A 13 -5.16 -4.11 -9.98
CA ILE A 13 -5.37 -3.54 -8.64
C ILE A 13 -6.34 -2.37 -8.68
N ARG A 14 -6.31 -1.55 -9.74
CA ARG A 14 -7.27 -0.46 -9.91
C ARG A 14 -8.70 -1.00 -9.95
N GLU A 15 -8.92 -2.03 -10.75
CA GLU A 15 -10.25 -2.64 -10.88
C GLU A 15 -10.68 -3.29 -9.57
N ALA A 16 -9.76 -3.95 -8.86
CA ALA A 16 -10.05 -4.57 -7.57
C ALA A 16 -10.47 -3.53 -6.52
N ARG A 17 -9.99 -2.28 -6.64
CA ARG A 17 -10.38 -1.20 -5.74
C ARG A 17 -11.63 -0.46 -6.22
N GLY A 18 -12.22 -0.88 -7.33
CA GLY A 18 -13.43 -0.26 -7.86
C GLY A 18 -13.20 1.13 -8.45
N LEU A 19 -11.99 1.43 -8.88
CA LEU A 19 -11.64 2.75 -9.41
C LEU A 19 -11.67 2.74 -10.94
N ASN A 20 -12.23 3.78 -11.53
CA ASN A 20 -12.04 4.00 -12.96
C ASN A 20 -10.70 4.71 -13.19
N LYS A 21 -10.33 4.89 -14.48
CA LYS A 21 -9.03 5.45 -14.82
C LYS A 21 -8.85 6.88 -14.32
N ALA A 22 -9.89 7.70 -14.40
CA ALA A 22 -9.85 9.08 -13.92
C ALA A 22 -9.70 9.13 -12.39
N GLU A 23 -10.40 8.25 -11.68
CA GLU A 23 -10.31 8.18 -10.23
C GLU A 23 -8.93 7.73 -9.77
N ALA A 24 -8.35 6.72 -10.43
CA ALA A 24 -7.01 6.26 -10.12
C ALA A 24 -5.97 7.37 -10.39
N ALA A 25 -6.11 8.08 -11.49
CA ALA A 25 -5.22 9.21 -11.80
C ALA A 25 -5.29 10.26 -10.71
N ARG A 26 -6.50 10.61 -10.27
CA ARG A 26 -6.70 11.61 -9.21
C ARG A 26 -6.08 11.16 -7.90
N LEU A 27 -6.27 9.90 -7.55
CA LEU A 27 -5.69 9.31 -6.34
C LEU A 27 -4.18 9.43 -6.33
N LEU A 28 -3.55 9.27 -7.49
CA LEU A 28 -2.10 9.31 -7.64
C LEU A 28 -1.57 10.72 -7.93
N GLY A 29 -2.44 11.73 -7.97
CA GLY A 29 -2.03 13.10 -8.27
C GLY A 29 -1.58 13.31 -9.70
N LEU A 30 -2.08 12.49 -10.63
CA LEU A 30 -1.72 12.53 -12.04
C LEU A 30 -2.89 13.02 -12.89
N SER A 31 -2.58 13.56 -14.08
CA SER A 31 -3.59 13.75 -15.09
C SER A 31 -4.05 12.39 -15.62
N LYS A 32 -5.25 12.34 -16.17
CA LYS A 32 -5.75 11.07 -16.75
C LYS A 32 -4.80 10.54 -17.82
N MET A 33 -4.32 11.44 -18.68
CA MET A 33 -3.37 11.06 -19.74
C MET A 33 -2.05 10.55 -19.17
N GLY A 34 -1.52 11.22 -18.14
CA GLY A 34 -0.30 10.79 -17.48
C GLY A 34 -0.44 9.41 -16.86
N TYR A 35 -1.60 9.15 -16.24
CA TYR A 35 -1.88 7.83 -15.67
C TYR A 35 -1.98 6.76 -16.76
N LEU A 36 -2.72 7.05 -17.85
CA LEU A 36 -2.92 6.08 -18.93
C LEU A 36 -1.60 5.63 -19.59
N ARG A 37 -0.60 6.50 -19.62
CA ARG A 37 0.71 6.15 -20.16
C ARG A 37 1.35 4.99 -19.38
N TYR A 38 1.08 4.91 -18.08
CA TYR A 38 1.55 3.77 -17.28
C TYR A 38 0.79 2.49 -17.59
N GLU A 39 -0.55 2.58 -17.77
CA GLU A 39 -1.35 1.39 -18.08
C GLU A 39 -1.08 0.86 -19.49
N THR A 40 -0.67 1.70 -20.42
CA THR A 40 -0.41 1.32 -21.81
C THR A 40 1.07 1.05 -22.09
N ALA A 41 1.90 1.07 -21.08
CA ALA A 41 3.35 0.84 -21.19
C ALA A 41 4.09 1.90 -22.00
N VAL A 42 3.47 3.04 -22.28
CA VAL A 42 4.13 4.17 -22.96
C VAL A 42 5.18 4.78 -22.06
N ARG A 43 4.94 4.73 -20.75
CA ARG A 43 5.86 5.26 -19.75
C ARG A 43 6.02 4.25 -18.61
N THR A 44 7.25 4.10 -18.13
CA THR A 44 7.58 3.24 -17.00
C THR A 44 7.83 4.12 -15.76
N PRO A 45 7.17 3.85 -14.63
CA PRO A 45 7.40 4.66 -13.42
C PRO A 45 8.78 4.37 -12.83
N SER A 46 9.35 5.38 -12.16
CA SER A 46 10.53 5.18 -11.34
C SER A 46 10.18 4.26 -10.17
N TYR A 47 11.21 3.73 -9.48
CA TYR A 47 10.96 2.91 -8.30
C TYR A 47 10.21 3.69 -7.22
N GLN A 48 10.57 4.96 -7.00
CA GLN A 48 9.86 5.80 -6.03
C GLN A 48 8.38 5.96 -6.40
N MET A 49 8.10 6.15 -7.69
CA MET A 49 6.71 6.26 -8.15
C MET A 49 5.98 4.94 -7.98
N LEU A 50 6.65 3.82 -8.24
CA LEU A 50 6.07 2.49 -8.04
C LEU A 50 5.68 2.26 -6.57
N VAL A 51 6.54 2.63 -5.64
CA VAL A 51 6.27 2.54 -4.21
C VAL A 51 5.08 3.43 -3.84
N PHE A 52 5.04 4.66 -4.37
CA PHE A 52 3.93 5.57 -4.14
C PHE A 52 2.60 5.01 -4.66
N MET A 53 2.60 4.47 -5.87
CA MET A 53 1.42 3.82 -6.44
C MET A 53 0.93 2.67 -5.56
N ALA A 54 1.86 1.84 -5.10
CA ALA A 54 1.52 0.70 -4.25
C ALA A 54 0.87 1.16 -2.94
N GLN A 55 1.43 2.18 -2.31
CA GLN A 55 0.87 2.71 -1.07
C GLN A 55 -0.54 3.27 -1.26
N LYS A 56 -0.74 4.04 -2.33
CA LYS A 56 -2.04 4.66 -2.59
C LYS A 56 -3.10 3.65 -3.00
N LEU A 57 -2.71 2.61 -3.73
CA LEU A 57 -3.63 1.59 -4.19
C LEU A 57 -3.78 0.42 -3.20
N GLY A 58 -3.09 0.49 -2.06
CA GLY A 58 -3.21 -0.53 -1.02
C GLY A 58 -2.63 -1.88 -1.41
N THR A 59 -1.48 -1.86 -2.09
CA THR A 59 -0.78 -3.07 -2.49
C THR A 59 0.72 -2.90 -2.26
N SER A 60 1.54 -3.80 -2.80
CA SER A 60 2.99 -3.75 -2.67
C SER A 60 3.66 -3.48 -4.00
N PRO A 61 4.87 -2.88 -3.99
CA PRO A 61 5.66 -2.74 -5.22
C PRO A 61 5.92 -4.10 -5.88
N GLU A 62 6.12 -5.13 -5.06
CA GLU A 62 6.39 -6.49 -5.55
C GLU A 62 5.19 -7.02 -6.33
N TYR A 63 3.96 -6.76 -5.87
CA TYR A 63 2.77 -7.16 -6.62
C TYR A 63 2.68 -6.41 -7.96
N LEU A 64 2.91 -5.10 -7.93
CA LEU A 64 2.85 -4.29 -9.16
C LEU A 64 3.92 -4.70 -10.17
N ALA A 65 5.05 -5.22 -9.70
CA ALA A 65 6.13 -5.69 -10.55
C ALA A 65 5.98 -7.15 -10.97
N GLY A 66 4.95 -7.84 -10.51
CA GLY A 66 4.74 -9.25 -10.85
C GLY A 66 5.63 -10.22 -10.11
N LEU A 67 6.28 -9.78 -9.03
CA LEU A 67 7.17 -10.62 -8.23
C LEU A 67 6.42 -11.48 -7.22
N THR A 68 5.18 -11.14 -6.94
CA THR A 68 4.30 -11.91 -6.08
C THR A 68 2.87 -11.83 -6.63
N ASP A 69 2.08 -12.86 -6.39
CA ASP A 69 0.67 -12.86 -6.74
C ASP A 69 -0.21 -12.35 -5.60
N ASP A 70 0.38 -12.10 -4.43
CA ASP A 70 -0.35 -11.60 -3.27
C ASP A 70 -0.49 -10.08 -3.37
N PRO A 71 -1.73 -9.56 -3.52
CA PRO A 71 -1.96 -8.11 -3.64
C PRO A 71 -1.91 -7.36 -2.32
N SER A 72 -1.70 -8.03 -1.19
CA SER A 72 -1.67 -7.39 0.12
C SER A 72 -0.52 -6.39 0.21
N PRO A 73 -0.71 -5.27 0.92
CA PRO A 73 0.38 -4.32 1.10
C PRO A 73 1.48 -4.91 1.98
N SER A 74 2.74 -4.60 1.64
CA SER A 74 3.88 -4.97 2.47
C SER A 74 4.17 -3.91 3.53
N GLU A 75 3.64 -2.72 3.35
CA GLU A 75 3.82 -1.60 4.27
C GLU A 75 2.53 -0.82 4.39
N VAL A 76 2.32 -0.23 5.55
CA VAL A 76 1.17 0.64 5.80
C VAL A 76 1.69 1.95 6.37
N LEU A 77 1.19 3.05 5.85
CA LEU A 77 1.55 4.38 6.34
C LEU A 77 0.55 4.81 7.42
N VAL A 78 1.06 5.07 8.62
CA VAL A 78 0.27 5.59 9.72
C VAL A 78 0.74 7.02 10.01
N SER A 79 -0.18 7.98 9.90
CA SER A 79 0.15 9.39 10.05
C SER A 79 -0.37 9.94 11.38
N ARG A 80 0.47 10.71 12.08
CA ARG A 80 0.07 11.40 13.31
C ARG A 80 -1.10 12.34 13.08
N ASN A 81 -1.16 12.96 11.89
CA ASN A 81 -2.19 13.94 11.58
C ASN A 81 -3.56 13.34 11.38
N PHE A 82 -3.64 12.12 10.84
CA PHE A 82 -4.90 11.48 10.51
C PHE A 82 -5.32 10.41 11.51
N GLU A 83 -4.36 9.72 12.11
CA GLU A 83 -4.62 8.65 13.07
C GLU A 83 -3.70 8.81 14.29
N PRO A 84 -3.91 9.85 15.12
CA PRO A 84 -2.96 10.16 16.20
C PRO A 84 -2.84 9.06 17.24
N GLU A 85 -3.94 8.42 17.63
CA GLU A 85 -3.90 7.36 18.65
C GLU A 85 -3.17 6.13 18.11
N LEU A 86 -3.48 5.73 16.88
CA LEU A 86 -2.81 4.58 16.27
C LEU A 86 -1.33 4.88 16.05
N PHE A 87 -1.00 6.10 15.64
CA PHE A 87 0.38 6.53 15.45
C PHE A 87 1.16 6.38 16.75
N GLU A 88 0.60 6.84 17.88
CA GLU A 88 1.27 6.72 19.17
C GLU A 88 1.49 5.27 19.58
N ILE A 89 0.49 4.42 19.36
CA ILE A 89 0.61 2.99 19.66
C ILE A 89 1.76 2.37 18.85
N VAL A 90 1.83 2.71 17.56
CA VAL A 90 2.88 2.17 16.69
C VAL A 90 4.26 2.66 17.15
N ILE A 91 4.39 3.95 17.48
CA ILE A 91 5.67 4.52 17.95
C ILE A 91 6.10 3.84 19.25
N ASP A 92 5.18 3.66 20.19
CA ASP A 92 5.50 2.99 21.47
C ASP A 92 5.95 1.55 21.22
N CYS A 93 5.28 0.84 20.33
CA CYS A 93 5.64 -0.56 20.02
C CYS A 93 6.97 -0.68 19.29
N MET A 94 7.33 0.31 18.47
CA MET A 94 8.60 0.30 17.74
C MET A 94 9.76 0.85 18.57
N GLY A 95 9.46 1.46 19.72
CA GLY A 95 10.47 1.98 20.61
C GLY A 95 11.09 0.90 21.49
N GLN A 96 11.64 1.32 22.63
CA GLN A 96 12.34 0.41 23.55
C GLN A 96 11.42 -0.40 24.45
N ASN A 97 10.12 -0.11 24.42
CA ASN A 97 9.14 -0.80 25.26
C ASN A 97 8.62 -2.07 24.59
N ARG A 98 9.41 -3.14 24.67
CA ARG A 98 9.04 -4.43 24.10
C ARG A 98 7.83 -5.04 24.78
N ASP A 99 7.65 -4.75 26.07
CA ASP A 99 6.53 -5.28 26.84
C ASP A 99 5.19 -4.78 26.27
N ALA A 100 5.12 -3.50 25.92
CA ALA A 100 3.91 -2.93 25.30
C ALA A 100 3.60 -3.60 23.98
N LYS A 101 4.61 -3.85 23.15
CA LYS A 101 4.44 -4.53 21.88
C LYS A 101 3.92 -5.95 22.07
N ASP A 102 4.53 -6.70 22.98
CA ASP A 102 4.15 -8.09 23.23
C ASP A 102 2.72 -8.20 23.75
N ARG A 103 2.31 -7.32 24.64
CA ARG A 103 0.96 -7.28 25.17
C ARG A 103 -0.06 -6.95 24.09
N LEU A 104 0.27 -5.97 23.24
CA LEU A 104 -0.62 -5.56 22.17
C LEU A 104 -0.83 -6.68 21.16
N LEU A 105 0.27 -7.35 20.79
CA LEU A 105 0.19 -8.49 19.86
C LEU A 105 -0.61 -9.64 20.45
N ALA A 106 -0.45 -9.93 21.75
CA ALA A 106 -1.21 -10.97 22.43
C ALA A 106 -2.70 -10.65 22.44
N TYR A 107 -3.05 -9.38 22.72
CA TYR A 107 -4.43 -8.94 22.69
C TYR A 107 -5.04 -9.05 21.29
N TYR A 108 -4.28 -8.63 20.26
CA TYR A 108 -4.75 -8.68 18.89
C TYR A 108 -4.99 -10.12 18.42
N ARG A 109 -4.13 -11.05 18.81
CA ARG A 109 -4.30 -12.48 18.49
C ARG A 109 -5.59 -13.01 19.09
N LYS A 110 -5.87 -12.69 20.35
CA LYS A 110 -7.12 -13.08 21.01
C LYS A 110 -8.33 -12.48 20.32
N PHE A 111 -8.23 -11.21 19.94
CA PHE A 111 -9.31 -10.53 19.23
C PHE A 111 -9.63 -11.23 17.93
N LYS A 112 -8.62 -11.59 17.14
CA LYS A 112 -8.83 -12.29 15.87
C LYS A 112 -9.41 -13.69 16.05
N GLU A 113 -8.99 -14.39 17.10
CA GLU A 113 -9.42 -15.75 17.34
C GLU A 113 -10.83 -15.83 17.91
N TYR A 114 -11.19 -14.94 18.83
CA TYR A 114 -12.45 -15.01 19.58
C TYR A 114 -13.42 -13.87 19.25
N GLY A 115 -13.02 -12.92 18.46
CA GLY A 115 -13.88 -11.77 18.12
C GLY A 115 -14.17 -10.82 19.28
N ILE A 116 -13.28 -10.77 20.27
CA ILE A 116 -13.49 -9.98 21.48
C ILE A 116 -12.76 -8.65 21.37
#